data_d02298d76c5f3608ce36f90d1663188a
#
_entry.id   d02298d76c5f3608ce36f90d1663188a
#
_cell.length_a   1.000
_cell.length_b   1.000
_cell.length_c   1.000
_cell.angle_alpha   90.00
_cell.angle_beta   90.00
_cell.angle_gamma   90.00
#
_symmetry.space_group_name_H-M   'P 1'
#
loop_
_entity.id
_entity.type
_entity.pdbx_description
1 polymer ?
#
loop_
_entity_poly.entity_id
_entity_poly.type
_entity_poly.pdbx_seq_one_letter_code
_entity_poly.pdbx_strand_id
1 'polypeptide(L)'
;MKRKLAITILVLIQHMVFAQPGKLELTPKFPKPQDELEIVYTTGFAHSTPETPVTAEILSVNMHEAPQLQNITMVQAGKKWTAKFKLSSTAVHFLVRIKLKDHVDDNGGKAWRFVFYNTARQPVKDAFLARAYICSMGGTKDFSVKKSVEDEDNYLKDELKYYPGNIDAFSYKWSRMMENGKTEMAKKELLDVYNANKENKELVKDLVPWFDRLQMENQIVQLKDSLMRATPKGEIAFRERMKKLMTSESPSFAIAEIPAILTDFPNMPAGAREMLIEGMVNVCLHQAFFEKAVEFIDKYDPESLTKYTLVAKAMIEKGEKLPIAVHLLEKEIDLINHATPAQVAYAGVDRDLTLGNAQYIYALGLHKQGKNTQALQAFDSSYQILHGQNVSANEDYLQLLFEEKKYEHVVILSEACLLTSNEHPKITELYKSASQKLNVPQREIDLQLDAIRKKAQDAMVKTLANKMLNETAPEFHLKYPDGNSAKLSNLKGKIIVLDFWATWCQPCIASLPKLQEMHDKYKSNPEVVILAVDKSETGNTQMEREQKMKDFIAKNKYAFNALYDDNAVADKYKVDGIPATIFIDRNGVIRFREHGLEDREFSKRVDFLLQQK
;
A
#
# COMPACT_ATOMS: atom_id res chain seq x y z
N MET A 1 10.76 -49.24 65.33
CA MET A 1 11.19 -49.82 64.05
C MET A 1 10.62 -48.94 62.90
N LYS A 2 11.43 -48.03 62.40
CA LYS A 2 11.05 -47.16 61.25
C LYS A 2 11.78 -47.67 60.02
N ARG A 3 11.08 -48.27 59.05
CA ARG A 3 11.62 -48.60 57.74
C ARG A 3 11.60 -47.34 56.86
N LYS A 4 12.77 -46.88 56.43
CA LYS A 4 12.98 -45.87 55.41
C LYS A 4 12.80 -46.53 54.07
N LEU A 5 11.81 -46.04 53.30
CA LEU A 5 11.62 -46.39 51.90
C LEU A 5 12.45 -45.40 51.08
N ALA A 6 13.53 -45.88 50.46
CA ALA A 6 14.31 -45.09 49.51
C ALA A 6 13.64 -45.20 48.13
N ILE A 7 13.07 -44.10 47.65
CA ILE A 7 12.59 -43.96 46.28
C ILE A 7 13.77 -43.54 45.42
N THR A 8 14.27 -44.46 44.60
CA THR A 8 15.29 -44.17 43.58
C THR A 8 14.59 -43.56 42.40
N ILE A 9 14.67 -42.24 42.26
CA ILE A 9 14.22 -41.53 41.04
C ILE A 9 15.31 -41.76 39.99
N LEU A 10 15.01 -42.63 39.02
CA LEU A 10 15.80 -42.80 37.80
C LEU A 10 15.51 -41.63 36.88
N VAL A 11 16.36 -40.60 36.94
CA VAL A 11 16.30 -39.50 35.96
C VAL A 11 16.86 -40.02 34.65
N LEU A 12 15.97 -40.39 33.73
CA LEU A 12 16.29 -40.59 32.31
C LEU A 12 16.65 -39.22 31.72
N ILE A 13 17.92 -38.84 31.78
CA ILE A 13 18.46 -37.78 30.95
C ILE A 13 18.49 -38.34 29.53
N GLN A 14 17.44 -38.10 28.77
CA GLN A 14 17.53 -38.20 27.33
C GLN A 14 18.59 -37.22 26.88
N HIS A 15 19.75 -37.70 26.50
CA HIS A 15 20.76 -36.96 25.78
C HIS A 15 20.10 -36.58 24.42
N MET A 16 19.58 -35.36 24.34
CA MET A 16 19.38 -34.76 23.04
C MET A 16 20.78 -34.59 22.43
N VAL A 17 21.18 -35.53 21.64
CA VAL A 17 22.32 -35.38 20.75
C VAL A 17 21.95 -34.29 19.77
N PHE A 18 22.31 -33.05 20.05
CA PHE A 18 22.29 -32.01 19.03
C PHE A 18 23.26 -32.48 17.95
N ALA A 19 22.72 -32.93 16.83
CA ALA A 19 23.53 -33.26 15.68
C ALA A 19 24.34 -32.02 15.30
N GLN A 20 25.66 -32.18 15.20
CA GLN A 20 26.50 -31.09 14.72
C GLN A 20 26.13 -30.80 13.25
N PRO A 21 26.11 -29.52 12.83
CA PRO A 21 25.91 -29.17 11.43
C PRO A 21 26.85 -29.97 10.55
N GLY A 22 26.38 -30.42 9.41
CA GLY A 22 27.21 -31.05 8.40
C GLY A 22 28.31 -30.10 7.90
N LYS A 23 29.23 -30.62 7.13
CA LYS A 23 30.27 -29.82 6.46
C LYS A 23 29.91 -29.59 5.00
N LEU A 24 29.88 -28.33 4.56
CA LEU A 24 29.70 -27.96 3.17
C LEU A 24 30.99 -27.35 2.60
N GLU A 25 31.43 -27.86 1.47
CA GLU A 25 32.59 -27.37 0.72
C GLU A 25 32.12 -26.84 -0.65
N LEU A 26 32.70 -25.72 -1.09
CA LEU A 26 32.38 -25.08 -2.38
C LEU A 26 33.61 -25.11 -3.29
N THR A 27 33.38 -25.44 -4.58
CA THR A 27 34.36 -25.36 -5.64
C THR A 27 33.79 -24.54 -6.80
N PRO A 28 34.54 -23.59 -7.36
CA PRO A 28 35.87 -23.11 -6.93
C PRO A 28 35.82 -22.36 -5.58
N LYS A 29 36.96 -22.34 -4.87
CA LYS A 29 37.08 -21.67 -3.55
C LYS A 29 36.82 -20.15 -3.60
N PHE A 30 37.11 -19.53 -4.74
CA PHE A 30 36.86 -18.11 -5.04
C PHE A 30 35.96 -18.02 -6.28
N PRO A 31 34.66 -18.29 -6.12
CA PRO A 31 33.74 -18.31 -7.27
C PRO A 31 33.61 -16.92 -7.89
N LYS A 32 33.61 -16.87 -9.22
CA LYS A 32 33.26 -15.66 -9.99
C LYS A 32 31.81 -15.73 -10.46
N PRO A 33 31.16 -14.61 -10.71
CA PRO A 33 29.88 -14.62 -11.39
C PRO A 33 29.92 -15.45 -12.67
N GLN A 34 28.92 -16.27 -12.94
CA GLN A 34 28.78 -17.21 -14.05
C GLN A 34 29.66 -18.49 -13.99
N ASP A 35 30.51 -18.66 -13.00
CA ASP A 35 31.21 -19.95 -12.82
C ASP A 35 30.19 -21.08 -12.63
N GLU A 36 30.55 -22.28 -13.12
CA GLU A 36 29.90 -23.50 -12.68
C GLU A 36 30.37 -23.82 -11.25
N LEU A 37 29.42 -23.87 -10.31
CA LEU A 37 29.67 -24.09 -8.91
C LEU A 37 29.39 -25.54 -8.56
N GLU A 38 30.24 -26.15 -7.72
CA GLU A 38 30.00 -27.47 -7.15
C GLU A 38 30.04 -27.37 -5.63
N ILE A 39 28.99 -27.87 -4.96
CA ILE A 39 28.98 -28.07 -3.51
C ILE A 39 29.10 -29.54 -3.16
N VAL A 40 29.88 -29.81 -2.11
CA VAL A 40 30.06 -31.13 -1.54
C VAL A 40 29.64 -31.07 -0.09
N TYR A 41 28.57 -31.78 0.24
CA TYR A 41 28.04 -31.85 1.60
C TYR A 41 28.38 -33.18 2.24
N THR A 42 28.86 -33.13 3.47
CA THR A 42 29.11 -34.29 4.35
C THR A 42 28.17 -34.18 5.52
N THR A 43 27.22 -35.10 5.66
CA THR A 43 26.21 -35.07 6.71
C THR A 43 26.84 -35.25 8.11
N GLY A 44 26.39 -34.47 9.08
CA GLY A 44 26.64 -34.66 10.49
C GLY A 44 25.63 -35.59 11.18
N PHE A 45 24.63 -36.09 10.45
CA PHE A 45 23.57 -36.95 10.98
C PHE A 45 23.90 -38.44 10.76
N ALA A 46 23.69 -39.26 11.80
CA ALA A 46 24.12 -40.67 11.82
C ALA A 46 23.35 -41.61 10.88
N HIS A 47 22.22 -41.21 10.31
CA HIS A 47 21.32 -42.08 9.51
C HIS A 47 20.74 -41.36 8.28
N SER A 48 21.52 -41.25 7.23
CA SER A 48 20.97 -40.99 5.89
C SER A 48 20.89 -42.31 5.11
N THR A 49 19.69 -42.85 4.95
CA THR A 49 19.48 -44.01 4.09
C THR A 49 19.59 -43.58 2.61
N PRO A 50 20.07 -44.46 1.70
CA PRO A 50 20.22 -44.14 0.28
C PRO A 50 18.95 -43.72 -0.46
N GLU A 51 17.77 -44.00 0.09
CA GLU A 51 16.46 -43.78 -0.53
C GLU A 51 15.87 -42.38 -0.29
N THR A 52 16.56 -41.50 0.45
CA THR A 52 16.02 -40.17 0.79
C THR A 52 16.65 -39.12 -0.13
N PRO A 53 15.87 -38.41 -0.97
CA PRO A 53 16.42 -37.35 -1.80
C PRO A 53 16.95 -36.23 -0.89
N VAL A 54 18.19 -35.83 -1.12
CA VAL A 54 18.82 -34.67 -0.47
C VAL A 54 18.80 -33.51 -1.45
N THR A 55 18.28 -32.37 -1.01
CA THR A 55 18.14 -31.17 -1.84
C THR A 55 18.96 -30.02 -1.26
N ALA A 56 19.78 -29.40 -2.10
CA ALA A 56 20.39 -28.11 -1.80
C ALA A 56 19.40 -27.00 -2.15
N GLU A 57 19.02 -26.22 -1.18
CA GLU A 57 18.26 -24.98 -1.35
C GLU A 57 19.25 -23.81 -1.37
N ILE A 58 19.29 -23.08 -2.48
CA ILE A 58 20.29 -22.03 -2.75
C ILE A 58 19.57 -20.72 -2.97
N LEU A 59 19.77 -19.76 -2.07
CA LEU A 59 19.24 -18.41 -2.18
C LEU A 59 20.32 -17.48 -2.71
N SER A 60 20.18 -17.01 -3.95
CA SER A 60 21.07 -16.00 -4.54
C SER A 60 20.51 -14.60 -4.34
N VAL A 61 21.40 -13.64 -4.07
CA VAL A 61 21.05 -12.27 -3.68
C VAL A 61 21.88 -11.28 -4.48
N ASN A 62 21.19 -10.25 -4.96
CA ASN A 62 21.80 -9.00 -5.40
C ASN A 62 21.04 -7.81 -4.77
N MET A 63 21.60 -6.59 -4.82
CA MET A 63 20.98 -5.43 -4.14
C MET A 63 19.85 -4.78 -4.92
N HIS A 64 19.67 -5.12 -6.20
CA HIS A 64 18.73 -4.43 -7.11
C HIS A 64 17.61 -5.34 -7.62
N GLU A 65 17.61 -6.61 -7.24
CA GLU A 65 16.63 -7.61 -7.65
C GLU A 65 16.13 -8.42 -6.45
N ALA A 66 14.94 -8.98 -6.58
CA ALA A 66 14.42 -9.88 -5.55
C ALA A 66 15.31 -11.13 -5.42
N PRO A 67 15.59 -11.60 -4.18
CA PRO A 67 16.35 -12.82 -3.97
C PRO A 67 15.71 -14.02 -4.69
N GLN A 68 16.54 -14.85 -5.33
CA GLN A 68 16.09 -16.00 -6.11
C GLN A 68 16.43 -17.31 -5.40
N LEU A 69 15.44 -18.17 -5.20
CA LEU A 69 15.60 -19.48 -4.58
C LEU A 69 15.65 -20.58 -5.65
N GLN A 70 16.70 -21.39 -5.63
CA GLN A 70 16.84 -22.59 -6.45
C GLN A 70 16.90 -23.84 -5.59
N ASN A 71 16.22 -24.91 -6.01
CA ASN A 71 16.21 -26.20 -5.34
C ASN A 71 16.90 -27.22 -6.26
N ILE A 72 17.98 -27.86 -5.77
CA ILE A 72 18.81 -28.77 -6.59
C ILE A 72 18.91 -30.11 -5.88
N THR A 73 18.45 -31.18 -6.53
CA THR A 73 18.62 -32.53 -6.02
C THR A 73 20.09 -32.91 -6.07
N MET A 74 20.65 -33.33 -4.93
CA MET A 74 22.03 -33.72 -4.80
C MET A 74 22.24 -35.19 -5.16
N VAL A 75 23.40 -35.51 -5.72
CA VAL A 75 23.79 -36.88 -6.08
C VAL A 75 24.69 -37.42 -4.96
N GLN A 76 24.41 -38.64 -4.52
CA GLN A 76 25.19 -39.30 -3.49
C GLN A 76 26.47 -39.92 -4.09
N ALA A 77 27.61 -39.62 -3.48
CA ALA A 77 28.92 -40.19 -3.81
C ALA A 77 29.57 -40.73 -2.51
N GLY A 78 29.32 -42.00 -2.21
CA GLY A 78 29.73 -42.62 -0.97
C GLY A 78 29.06 -41.97 0.29
N LYS A 79 29.86 -41.35 1.16
CA LYS A 79 29.36 -40.63 2.35
C LYS A 79 29.10 -39.14 2.10
N LYS A 80 29.27 -38.68 0.86
CA LYS A 80 29.14 -37.28 0.47
C LYS A 80 27.97 -37.13 -0.52
N TRP A 81 27.43 -35.90 -0.54
CA TRP A 81 26.40 -35.48 -1.49
C TRP A 81 26.94 -34.32 -2.31
N THR A 82 26.75 -34.36 -3.62
CA THR A 82 27.28 -33.34 -4.54
C THR A 82 26.17 -32.72 -5.38
N ALA A 83 26.28 -31.42 -5.67
CA ALA A 83 25.43 -30.73 -6.62
C ALA A 83 26.23 -29.71 -7.42
N LYS A 84 25.96 -29.63 -8.73
CA LYS A 84 26.50 -28.59 -9.62
C LYS A 84 25.41 -27.64 -10.05
N PHE A 85 25.72 -26.35 -10.10
CA PHE A 85 24.76 -25.30 -10.44
C PHE A 85 25.45 -24.04 -10.98
N LYS A 86 24.63 -23.16 -11.57
CA LYS A 86 25.02 -21.80 -11.94
C LYS A 86 24.02 -20.83 -11.34
N LEU A 87 24.51 -19.64 -10.98
CA LEU A 87 23.68 -18.54 -10.50
C LEU A 87 23.65 -17.41 -11.52
N SER A 88 22.73 -16.45 -11.33
CA SER A 88 22.67 -15.25 -12.17
C SER A 88 24.01 -14.52 -12.17
N SER A 89 24.37 -13.93 -13.32
CA SER A 89 25.57 -13.10 -13.47
C SER A 89 25.54 -11.84 -12.58
N THR A 90 24.36 -11.45 -12.11
CA THR A 90 24.15 -10.30 -11.22
C THR A 90 24.22 -10.66 -9.74
N ALA A 91 24.25 -11.95 -9.39
CA ALA A 91 24.36 -12.39 -8.00
C ALA A 91 25.72 -11.99 -7.41
N VAL A 92 25.70 -11.38 -6.23
CA VAL A 92 26.90 -10.96 -5.49
C VAL A 92 27.16 -11.82 -4.24
N HIS A 93 26.11 -12.47 -3.75
CA HIS A 93 26.11 -13.31 -2.56
C HIS A 93 25.12 -14.46 -2.73
N PHE A 94 25.39 -15.62 -2.11
CA PHE A 94 24.41 -16.70 -2.02
C PHE A 94 24.54 -17.47 -0.72
N LEU A 95 23.41 -18.07 -0.30
CA LEU A 95 23.28 -18.90 0.88
C LEU A 95 22.87 -20.31 0.47
N VAL A 96 23.31 -21.29 1.24
CA VAL A 96 22.95 -22.69 1.02
C VAL A 96 22.45 -23.29 2.33
N ARG A 97 21.36 -24.05 2.27
CA ARG A 97 20.95 -24.99 3.29
C ARG A 97 20.62 -26.34 2.66
N ILE A 98 20.70 -27.40 3.43
CA ILE A 98 20.50 -28.75 2.90
C ILE A 98 19.23 -29.34 3.51
N LYS A 99 18.29 -29.68 2.64
CA LYS A 99 17.03 -30.31 3.01
C LYS A 99 17.15 -31.82 2.88
N LEU A 100 16.96 -32.49 4.02
CA LEU A 100 16.82 -33.93 4.13
C LEU A 100 15.33 -34.19 4.41
N LYS A 101 14.80 -35.34 4.08
CA LYS A 101 13.36 -35.68 4.15
C LYS A 101 12.52 -34.87 5.17
N ASP A 102 12.83 -34.98 6.44
CA ASP A 102 12.07 -34.36 7.55
C ASP A 102 12.91 -33.34 8.36
N HIS A 103 14.08 -32.95 7.83
CA HIS A 103 15.02 -32.09 8.53
C HIS A 103 15.74 -31.14 7.54
N VAL A 104 16.05 -29.93 8.02
CA VAL A 104 16.86 -28.97 7.27
C VAL A 104 18.13 -28.72 8.07
N ASP A 105 19.28 -29.01 7.47
CA ASP A 105 20.57 -28.56 7.98
C ASP A 105 20.82 -27.14 7.43
N ASP A 106 20.68 -26.18 8.29
CA ASP A 106 20.83 -24.75 8.01
C ASP A 106 22.08 -24.15 8.69
N ASN A 107 23.03 -24.98 9.05
CA ASN A 107 24.24 -24.56 9.76
C ASN A 107 23.94 -23.79 11.06
N GLY A 108 23.02 -24.31 11.87
CA GLY A 108 22.62 -23.71 13.15
C GLY A 108 21.81 -22.40 12.99
N GLY A 109 20.99 -22.32 11.96
CA GLY A 109 20.14 -21.17 11.66
C GLY A 109 20.85 -20.08 10.84
N LYS A 110 22.13 -20.25 10.51
CA LYS A 110 22.92 -19.23 9.80
C LYS A 110 23.03 -19.46 8.30
N ALA A 111 22.70 -20.64 7.79
CA ALA A 111 23.03 -21.17 6.47
C ALA A 111 24.54 -21.12 6.17
N TRP A 112 24.98 -21.81 5.13
CA TRP A 112 26.34 -21.61 4.60
C TRP A 112 26.31 -20.42 3.65
N ARG A 113 27.26 -19.48 3.83
CA ARG A 113 27.25 -18.14 3.21
C ARG A 113 28.47 -17.98 2.34
N PHE A 114 28.26 -17.64 1.07
CA PHE A 114 29.33 -17.49 0.08
C PHE A 114 29.18 -16.16 -0.65
N VAL A 115 30.30 -15.56 -1.01
CA VAL A 115 30.37 -14.34 -1.84
C VAL A 115 31.06 -14.65 -3.15
N PHE A 116 30.74 -13.88 -4.18
CA PHE A 116 31.50 -13.92 -5.41
C PHE A 116 32.73 -13.04 -5.35
N TYR A 117 33.71 -13.35 -6.18
CA TYR A 117 35.00 -12.69 -6.25
C TYR A 117 35.28 -12.15 -7.65
N ASN A 118 36.03 -11.06 -7.73
CA ASN A 118 36.57 -10.54 -8.98
C ASN A 118 37.86 -11.29 -9.38
N THR A 119 38.46 -10.88 -10.50
CA THR A 119 39.71 -11.49 -11.01
C THR A 119 40.91 -11.35 -10.08
N ALA A 120 40.92 -10.32 -9.22
CA ALA A 120 41.93 -10.09 -8.19
C ALA A 120 41.69 -10.89 -6.90
N ARG A 121 40.69 -11.77 -6.87
CA ARG A 121 40.24 -12.54 -5.70
C ARG A 121 39.77 -11.66 -4.53
N GLN A 122 39.26 -10.48 -4.84
CA GLN A 122 38.56 -9.64 -3.87
C GLN A 122 37.05 -9.90 -3.98
N PRO A 123 36.30 -9.90 -2.88
CA PRO A 123 34.83 -9.95 -2.95
C PRO A 123 34.31 -8.89 -3.93
N VAL A 124 33.30 -9.21 -4.73
CA VAL A 124 32.69 -8.20 -5.62
C VAL A 124 31.98 -7.13 -4.80
N LYS A 125 31.81 -5.93 -5.35
CA LYS A 125 31.07 -4.84 -4.71
C LYS A 125 29.68 -5.33 -4.30
N ASP A 126 29.20 -4.87 -3.18
CA ASP A 126 27.90 -5.20 -2.57
C ASP A 126 27.75 -6.64 -2.05
N ALA A 127 28.80 -7.47 -2.11
CA ALA A 127 28.73 -8.85 -1.65
C ALA A 127 28.46 -8.95 -0.14
N PHE A 128 29.11 -8.14 0.66
CA PHE A 128 28.86 -8.08 2.10
C PHE A 128 27.66 -7.21 2.46
N LEU A 129 27.34 -6.20 1.66
CA LEU A 129 26.11 -5.42 1.84
C LEU A 129 24.88 -6.32 1.65
N ALA A 130 24.83 -7.13 0.59
CA ALA A 130 23.76 -8.10 0.36
C ALA A 130 23.64 -9.11 1.53
N ARG A 131 24.76 -9.53 2.09
CA ARG A 131 24.81 -10.40 3.26
C ARG A 131 24.24 -9.72 4.51
N ALA A 132 24.58 -8.45 4.77
CA ALA A 132 24.03 -7.66 5.86
C ALA A 132 22.51 -7.52 5.71
N TYR A 133 22.05 -7.19 4.52
CA TYR A 133 20.64 -7.02 4.18
C TYR A 133 19.81 -8.30 4.46
N ILE A 134 20.25 -9.45 3.93
CA ILE A 134 19.56 -10.73 4.16
C ILE A 134 19.59 -11.13 5.66
N CYS A 135 20.66 -10.84 6.36
CA CYS A 135 20.77 -11.10 7.79
C CYS A 135 19.77 -10.29 8.61
N SER A 136 19.59 -9.00 8.29
CA SER A 136 18.64 -8.11 8.97
C SER A 136 17.18 -8.50 8.73
N MET A 137 16.85 -8.92 7.50
CA MET A 137 15.51 -9.39 7.16
C MET A 137 15.17 -10.75 7.81
N GLY A 138 16.15 -11.55 8.14
CA GLY A 138 15.95 -12.93 8.59
C GLY A 138 15.71 -13.91 7.43
N GLY A 139 16.22 -13.59 6.25
CA GLY A 139 16.04 -14.37 5.02
C GLY A 139 14.80 -13.93 4.21
N THR A 140 14.18 -14.89 3.56
CA THR A 140 12.92 -14.72 2.82
C THR A 140 11.83 -15.61 3.41
N LYS A 141 10.57 -15.51 2.93
CA LYS A 141 9.46 -16.37 3.36
C LYS A 141 9.79 -17.85 3.26
N ASP A 142 10.48 -18.25 2.19
CA ASP A 142 10.78 -19.66 1.89
C ASP A 142 12.18 -20.09 2.31
N PHE A 143 13.03 -19.15 2.75
CA PHE A 143 14.39 -19.39 3.16
C PHE A 143 14.74 -18.53 4.39
N SER A 144 14.47 -19.02 5.58
CA SER A 144 14.72 -18.31 6.84
C SER A 144 16.19 -18.37 7.26
N VAL A 145 16.67 -17.28 7.87
CA VAL A 145 18.02 -17.15 8.44
C VAL A 145 17.91 -16.47 9.80
N LYS A 146 18.71 -16.87 10.77
CA LYS A 146 18.74 -16.23 12.10
C LYS A 146 19.22 -14.78 11.96
N LYS A 147 18.40 -13.84 12.45
CA LYS A 147 18.77 -12.41 12.54
C LYS A 147 19.91 -12.22 13.56
N SER A 148 20.85 -11.34 13.23
CA SER A 148 21.95 -10.97 14.11
C SER A 148 22.44 -9.57 13.78
N VAL A 149 22.23 -8.63 14.67
CA VAL A 149 22.70 -7.23 14.53
C VAL A 149 24.23 -7.17 14.51
N GLU A 150 24.89 -8.01 15.30
CA GLU A 150 26.37 -8.08 15.34
C GLU A 150 26.93 -8.57 14.00
N ASP A 151 26.35 -9.61 13.40
CA ASP A 151 26.75 -10.12 12.08
C ASP A 151 26.51 -9.04 11.01
N GLU A 152 25.36 -8.33 11.05
CA GLU A 152 25.01 -7.23 10.15
C GLU A 152 26.07 -6.13 10.17
N ASP A 153 26.42 -5.63 11.36
CA ASP A 153 27.45 -4.59 11.54
C ASP A 153 28.83 -5.03 11.05
N ASN A 154 29.20 -6.29 11.27
CA ASN A 154 30.48 -6.83 10.81
C ASN A 154 30.53 -6.92 9.27
N TYR A 155 29.43 -7.33 8.61
CA TYR A 155 29.38 -7.36 7.15
C TYR A 155 29.46 -5.96 6.53
N LEU A 156 28.82 -4.97 7.14
CA LEU A 156 28.95 -3.58 6.68
C LEU A 156 30.39 -3.05 6.82
N LYS A 157 31.07 -3.40 7.91
CA LYS A 157 32.51 -3.09 8.06
C LYS A 157 33.36 -3.77 7.00
N ASP A 158 33.08 -5.03 6.70
CA ASP A 158 33.79 -5.75 5.63
C ASP A 158 33.54 -5.13 4.26
N GLU A 159 32.29 -4.72 3.94
CA GLU A 159 31.98 -4.04 2.67
C GLU A 159 32.78 -2.72 2.55
N LEU A 160 32.72 -1.87 3.56
CA LEU A 160 33.41 -0.57 3.56
C LEU A 160 34.95 -0.70 3.64
N LYS A 161 35.48 -1.83 4.10
CA LYS A 161 36.91 -2.14 4.05
C LYS A 161 37.38 -2.37 2.62
N TYR A 162 36.62 -3.12 1.81
CA TYR A 162 36.97 -3.40 0.40
C TYR A 162 36.54 -2.26 -0.52
N TYR A 163 35.44 -1.59 -0.20
CA TYR A 163 34.82 -0.54 -0.99
C TYR A 163 34.50 0.69 -0.13
N PRO A 164 35.53 1.47 0.30
CA PRO A 164 35.39 2.57 1.25
C PRO A 164 34.53 3.74 0.72
N GLY A 165 34.27 3.80 -0.58
CA GLY A 165 33.37 4.76 -1.20
C GLY A 165 31.99 4.17 -1.57
N ASN A 166 31.61 3.00 -1.04
CA ASN A 166 30.32 2.41 -1.35
C ASN A 166 29.17 3.15 -0.66
N ILE A 167 28.53 4.05 -1.41
CA ILE A 167 27.42 4.86 -0.91
C ILE A 167 26.20 4.04 -0.50
N ASP A 168 25.96 2.91 -1.16
CA ASP A 168 24.84 2.02 -0.83
C ASP A 168 25.02 1.39 0.55
N ALA A 169 26.26 1.02 0.89
CA ALA A 169 26.60 0.50 2.23
C ALA A 169 26.49 1.58 3.31
N PHE A 170 26.92 2.82 3.05
CA PHE A 170 26.68 3.96 3.95
C PHE A 170 25.20 4.25 4.11
N SER A 171 24.46 4.29 3.01
CA SER A 171 23.03 4.57 2.98
C SER A 171 22.25 3.55 3.81
N TYR A 172 22.55 2.28 3.64
CA TYR A 172 21.98 1.22 4.45
C TYR A 172 22.32 1.40 5.94
N LYS A 173 23.58 1.62 6.27
CA LYS A 173 24.06 1.81 7.65
C LYS A 173 23.40 3.00 8.33
N TRP A 174 23.33 4.17 7.66
CA TRP A 174 22.71 5.37 8.23
C TRP A 174 21.19 5.20 8.38
N SER A 175 20.51 4.55 7.44
CA SER A 175 19.09 4.19 7.59
C SER A 175 18.87 3.35 8.85
N ARG A 176 19.66 2.30 9.05
CA ARG A 176 19.60 1.46 10.26
C ARG A 176 19.92 2.24 11.54
N MET A 177 20.87 3.16 11.51
CA MET A 177 21.15 4.06 12.64
C MET A 177 19.94 4.92 12.98
N MET A 178 19.27 5.51 11.99
CA MET A 178 18.07 6.31 12.20
C MET A 178 16.93 5.49 12.79
N GLU A 179 16.65 4.31 12.23
CA GLU A 179 15.63 3.37 12.74
C GLU A 179 15.87 2.98 14.22
N ASN A 180 17.13 2.90 14.64
CA ASN A 180 17.52 2.57 16.01
C ASN A 180 17.72 3.81 16.91
N GLY A 181 17.23 5.00 16.49
CA GLY A 181 17.33 6.25 17.26
C GLY A 181 18.74 6.84 17.38
N LYS A 182 19.69 6.39 16.54
CA LYS A 182 21.10 6.84 16.53
C LYS A 182 21.36 7.93 15.47
N THR A 183 20.41 8.81 15.24
CA THR A 183 20.47 9.85 14.19
C THR A 183 21.69 10.75 14.33
N GLU A 184 22.07 11.17 15.54
CA GLU A 184 23.26 12.02 15.76
C GLU A 184 24.57 11.30 15.40
N MET A 185 24.63 9.98 15.57
CA MET A 185 25.79 9.19 15.11
C MET A 185 25.86 9.14 13.58
N ALA A 186 24.71 9.00 12.91
CA ALA A 186 24.65 9.03 11.45
C ALA A 186 25.08 10.41 10.91
N LYS A 187 24.63 11.51 11.52
CA LYS A 187 25.05 12.87 11.18
C LYS A 187 26.56 13.05 11.28
N LYS A 188 27.15 12.61 12.40
CA LYS A 188 28.59 12.71 12.61
C LYS A 188 29.35 11.92 11.55
N GLU A 189 28.96 10.67 11.31
CA GLU A 189 29.65 9.83 10.33
C GLU A 189 29.51 10.38 8.91
N LEU A 190 28.34 10.92 8.53
CA LEU A 190 28.15 11.60 7.23
C LEU A 190 29.16 12.74 7.06
N LEU A 191 29.34 13.58 8.09
CA LEU A 191 30.32 14.65 8.07
C LEU A 191 31.76 14.13 7.94
N ASP A 192 32.10 13.07 8.68
CA ASP A 192 33.43 12.47 8.63
C ASP A 192 33.71 11.92 7.21
N VAL A 193 32.75 11.20 6.61
CA VAL A 193 32.86 10.70 5.24
C VAL A 193 32.97 11.84 4.22
N TYR A 194 32.14 12.87 4.33
CA TYR A 194 32.19 14.05 3.48
C TYR A 194 33.55 14.75 3.57
N ASN A 195 34.04 15.03 4.80
CA ASN A 195 35.28 15.73 5.02
C ASN A 195 36.50 14.97 4.49
N ALA A 196 36.47 13.63 4.61
CA ALA A 196 37.54 12.77 4.10
C ALA A 196 37.56 12.66 2.56
N ASN A 197 36.44 13.01 1.89
CA ASN A 197 36.28 12.77 0.46
C ASN A 197 35.92 14.04 -0.35
N LYS A 198 36.21 15.25 0.15
CA LYS A 198 35.85 16.54 -0.49
C LYS A 198 36.30 16.66 -1.95
N GLU A 199 37.42 16.03 -2.30
CA GLU A 199 37.97 16.05 -3.65
C GLU A 199 37.32 15.01 -4.60
N ASN A 200 36.62 14.04 -4.06
CA ASN A 200 35.92 13.03 -4.85
C ASN A 200 34.51 13.54 -5.21
N LYS A 201 34.42 14.29 -6.32
CA LYS A 201 33.19 14.96 -6.76
C LYS A 201 31.98 14.00 -6.95
N GLU A 202 32.21 12.77 -7.41
CA GLU A 202 31.13 11.79 -7.61
C GLU A 202 30.59 11.33 -6.25
N LEU A 203 31.44 10.89 -5.34
CA LEU A 203 30.99 10.48 -4.00
C LEU A 203 30.32 11.64 -3.26
N VAL A 204 30.88 12.84 -3.31
CA VAL A 204 30.32 14.03 -2.66
C VAL A 204 28.92 14.35 -3.19
N LYS A 205 28.70 14.22 -4.49
CA LYS A 205 27.39 14.39 -5.12
C LYS A 205 26.38 13.38 -4.55
N ASP A 206 26.77 12.13 -4.39
CA ASP A 206 25.92 11.07 -3.87
C ASP A 206 25.62 11.21 -2.36
N LEU A 207 26.42 11.99 -1.62
CA LEU A 207 26.17 12.33 -0.22
C LEU A 207 25.11 13.42 -0.03
N VAL A 208 24.89 14.30 -1.02
CA VAL A 208 23.94 15.44 -0.91
C VAL A 208 22.56 15.02 -0.42
N PRO A 209 21.92 13.96 -0.92
CA PRO A 209 20.61 13.53 -0.45
C PRO A 209 20.59 13.16 1.04
N TRP A 210 21.71 12.71 1.58
CA TRP A 210 21.83 12.35 2.99
C TRP A 210 21.92 13.56 3.90
N PHE A 211 22.56 14.64 3.45
CA PHE A 211 22.52 15.91 4.16
C PHE A 211 21.09 16.45 4.27
N ASP A 212 20.30 16.34 3.20
CA ASP A 212 18.89 16.72 3.22
C ASP A 212 18.07 15.83 4.16
N ARG A 213 18.21 14.51 4.04
CA ARG A 213 17.47 13.53 4.86
C ARG A 213 17.77 13.66 6.36
N LEU A 214 19.01 14.03 6.71
CA LEU A 214 19.44 14.25 8.09
C LEU A 214 19.27 15.70 8.56
N GLN A 215 18.63 16.58 7.77
CA GLN A 215 18.40 18.00 8.07
C GLN A 215 19.70 18.77 8.33
N MET A 216 20.71 18.53 7.50
CA MET A 216 22.05 19.12 7.59
C MET A 216 22.40 19.95 6.36
N GLU A 217 21.45 20.32 5.53
CA GLU A 217 21.64 21.03 4.26
C GLU A 217 22.40 22.33 4.40
N ASN A 218 22.29 23.02 5.54
CA ASN A 218 23.04 24.28 5.80
C ASN A 218 24.55 24.10 5.75
N GLN A 219 25.05 22.89 5.94
CA GLN A 219 26.50 22.59 5.95
C GLN A 219 27.08 22.41 4.55
N ILE A 220 26.21 22.26 3.54
CA ILE A 220 26.61 22.05 2.14
C ILE A 220 26.01 23.05 1.15
N VAL A 221 25.52 24.20 1.62
CA VAL A 221 24.88 25.23 0.75
C VAL A 221 25.80 25.63 -0.39
N GLN A 222 27.07 26.01 -0.10
CA GLN A 222 28.02 26.39 -1.12
C GLN A 222 28.33 25.26 -2.11
N LEU A 223 28.37 24.03 -1.64
CA LEU A 223 28.55 22.87 -2.49
C LEU A 223 27.34 22.67 -3.43
N LYS A 224 26.13 22.71 -2.90
CA LYS A 224 24.90 22.62 -3.72
C LYS A 224 24.87 23.72 -4.79
N ASP A 225 25.15 24.95 -4.41
CA ASP A 225 25.22 26.08 -5.36
C ASP A 225 26.26 25.85 -6.46
N SER A 226 27.42 25.33 -6.11
CA SER A 226 28.47 24.99 -7.09
C SER A 226 28.01 23.86 -8.04
N LEU A 227 27.42 22.81 -7.51
CA LEU A 227 26.91 21.67 -8.30
C LEU A 227 25.75 22.08 -9.22
N MET A 228 24.82 22.91 -8.73
CA MET A 228 23.73 23.44 -9.56
C MET A 228 24.24 24.37 -10.68
N ARG A 229 25.27 25.19 -10.41
CA ARG A 229 25.90 26.00 -11.47
C ARG A 229 26.61 25.14 -12.51
N ALA A 230 27.28 24.08 -12.08
CA ALA A 230 27.97 23.18 -12.99
C ALA A 230 26.99 22.34 -13.85
N THR A 231 25.87 21.93 -13.28
CA THR A 231 24.84 21.12 -13.96
C THR A 231 23.43 21.68 -13.67
N PRO A 232 23.01 22.78 -14.35
CA PRO A 232 21.72 23.44 -14.08
C PRO A 232 20.49 22.57 -14.34
N LYS A 233 20.64 21.52 -15.16
CA LYS A 233 19.62 20.50 -15.47
C LYS A 233 19.97 19.13 -14.90
N GLY A 234 20.83 19.08 -13.88
CA GLY A 234 21.22 17.86 -13.18
C GLY A 234 20.26 17.51 -12.04
N GLU A 235 20.47 16.32 -11.47
CA GLU A 235 19.63 15.76 -10.43
C GLU A 235 19.49 16.66 -9.19
N ILE A 236 20.60 17.30 -8.76
CA ILE A 236 20.57 18.19 -7.58
C ILE A 236 19.72 19.42 -7.86
N ALA A 237 19.84 20.03 -9.06
CA ALA A 237 19.02 21.16 -9.47
C ALA A 237 17.53 20.76 -9.53
N PHE A 238 17.22 19.58 -10.05
CA PHE A 238 15.86 19.04 -10.05
C PHE A 238 15.30 18.90 -8.63
N ARG A 239 16.02 18.25 -7.72
CA ARG A 239 15.60 18.07 -6.32
C ARG A 239 15.37 19.38 -5.59
N GLU A 240 16.26 20.36 -5.73
CA GLU A 240 16.12 21.65 -5.07
C GLU A 240 14.92 22.44 -5.62
N ARG A 241 14.69 22.40 -6.93
CA ARG A 241 13.51 23.03 -7.54
C ARG A 241 12.22 22.35 -7.10
N MET A 242 12.19 21.02 -7.06
CA MET A 242 11.06 20.27 -6.52
C MET A 242 10.80 20.59 -5.05
N LYS A 243 11.85 20.62 -4.20
CA LYS A 243 11.73 20.98 -2.79
C LYS A 243 11.13 22.39 -2.64
N LYS A 244 11.63 23.37 -3.39
CA LYS A 244 11.10 24.74 -3.37
C LYS A 244 9.64 24.81 -3.83
N LEU A 245 9.28 24.03 -4.86
CA LEU A 245 7.90 23.94 -5.33
C LEU A 245 6.98 23.34 -4.26
N MET A 246 7.38 22.24 -3.64
CA MET A 246 6.59 21.55 -2.61
C MET A 246 6.41 22.35 -1.31
N THR A 247 7.33 23.25 -1.01
CA THR A 247 7.27 24.11 0.20
C THR A 247 6.65 25.47 -0.07
N SER A 248 6.39 25.82 -1.32
CA SER A 248 5.81 27.11 -1.70
C SER A 248 4.29 27.07 -1.62
N GLU A 249 3.70 28.02 -0.93
CA GLU A 249 2.25 28.25 -0.90
C GLU A 249 1.78 29.21 -2.02
N SER A 250 2.68 29.65 -2.89
CA SER A 250 2.38 30.64 -3.94
C SER A 250 1.88 29.97 -5.23
N PRO A 251 0.58 30.12 -5.59
CA PRO A 251 0.08 29.64 -6.86
C PRO A 251 0.79 30.21 -8.08
N SER A 252 1.15 31.48 -8.05
CA SER A 252 1.87 32.16 -9.16
C SER A 252 3.27 31.57 -9.37
N PHE A 253 3.95 31.19 -8.28
CA PHE A 253 5.23 30.49 -8.37
C PHE A 253 5.06 29.11 -9.00
N ALA A 254 4.08 28.32 -8.55
CA ALA A 254 3.80 26.99 -9.11
C ALA A 254 3.46 27.05 -10.61
N ILE A 255 2.62 28.02 -11.02
CA ILE A 255 2.23 28.24 -12.42
C ILE A 255 3.43 28.57 -13.32
N ALA A 256 4.43 29.26 -12.80
CA ALA A 256 5.66 29.59 -13.54
C ALA A 256 6.66 28.43 -13.55
N GLU A 257 6.84 27.79 -12.39
CA GLU A 257 7.92 26.85 -12.15
C GLU A 257 7.64 25.44 -12.71
N ILE A 258 6.39 24.95 -12.61
CA ILE A 258 6.05 23.59 -13.09
C ILE A 258 6.35 23.41 -14.59
N PRO A 259 5.90 24.29 -15.51
CA PRO A 259 6.24 24.17 -16.93
C PRO A 259 7.76 24.24 -17.20
N ALA A 260 8.48 25.04 -16.41
CA ALA A 260 9.92 25.16 -16.52
C ALA A 260 10.63 23.86 -16.08
N ILE A 261 10.20 23.24 -14.98
CA ILE A 261 10.72 21.94 -14.54
C ILE A 261 10.47 20.85 -15.59
N LEU A 262 9.23 20.76 -16.11
CA LEU A 262 8.87 19.78 -17.14
C LEU A 262 9.71 19.93 -18.43
N THR A 263 10.09 21.16 -18.76
CA THR A 263 10.92 21.46 -19.92
C THR A 263 12.40 21.17 -19.69
N ASP A 264 12.91 21.53 -18.50
CA ASP A 264 14.33 21.40 -18.17
C ASP A 264 14.74 19.96 -17.84
N PHE A 265 13.81 19.12 -17.36
CA PHE A 265 14.07 17.75 -16.93
C PHE A 265 13.15 16.74 -17.66
N PRO A 266 13.27 16.57 -19.00
CA PRO A 266 12.36 15.72 -19.77
C PRO A 266 12.44 14.24 -19.38
N ASN A 267 13.57 13.80 -18.80
CA ASN A 267 13.82 12.41 -18.40
C ASN A 267 13.57 12.17 -16.90
N MET A 268 12.78 13.02 -16.24
CA MET A 268 12.40 12.82 -14.85
C MET A 268 11.61 11.50 -14.67
N PRO A 269 11.57 10.91 -13.45
CA PRO A 269 10.74 9.75 -13.17
C PRO A 269 9.26 10.01 -13.53
N ALA A 270 8.59 9.01 -14.11
CA ALA A 270 7.19 9.13 -14.56
C ALA A 270 6.25 9.61 -13.45
N GLY A 271 6.41 9.10 -12.21
CA GLY A 271 5.61 9.56 -11.07
C GLY A 271 5.83 11.03 -10.71
N ALA A 272 7.04 11.56 -10.84
CA ALA A 272 7.32 12.98 -10.61
C ALA A 272 6.68 13.84 -11.71
N ARG A 273 6.72 13.39 -12.98
CA ARG A 273 6.07 14.05 -14.09
C ARG A 273 4.56 14.14 -13.87
N GLU A 274 3.92 13.03 -13.53
CA GLU A 274 2.48 12.97 -13.29
C GLU A 274 2.06 13.89 -12.13
N MET A 275 2.79 13.84 -11.01
CA MET A 275 2.54 14.72 -9.87
C MET A 275 2.62 16.22 -10.25
N LEU A 276 3.56 16.61 -11.10
CA LEU A 276 3.67 18.00 -11.58
C LEU A 276 2.49 18.37 -12.48
N ILE A 277 2.05 17.47 -13.35
CA ILE A 277 0.91 17.72 -14.23
C ILE A 277 -0.38 17.87 -13.41
N GLU A 278 -0.65 16.95 -12.50
CA GLU A 278 -1.80 17.05 -11.59
C GLU A 278 -1.75 18.31 -10.72
N GLY A 279 -0.57 18.60 -10.15
CA GLY A 279 -0.36 19.79 -9.34
C GLY A 279 -0.67 21.09 -10.08
N MET A 280 -0.25 21.20 -11.35
CA MET A 280 -0.55 22.37 -12.18
C MET A 280 -2.03 22.50 -12.49
N VAL A 281 -2.69 21.40 -12.86
CA VAL A 281 -4.14 21.38 -13.11
C VAL A 281 -4.88 21.84 -11.86
N ASN A 282 -4.57 21.26 -10.69
CA ASN A 282 -5.20 21.62 -9.43
C ASN A 282 -5.00 23.10 -9.06
N VAL A 283 -3.77 23.63 -9.19
CA VAL A 283 -3.50 25.06 -8.97
C VAL A 283 -4.34 25.94 -9.90
N CYS A 284 -4.43 25.59 -11.17
CA CYS A 284 -5.27 26.32 -12.12
C CYS A 284 -6.76 26.25 -11.76
N LEU A 285 -7.28 25.11 -11.33
CA LEU A 285 -8.68 24.94 -10.92
C LEU A 285 -9.01 25.80 -9.69
N HIS A 286 -8.16 25.79 -8.68
CA HIS A 286 -8.33 26.61 -7.47
C HIS A 286 -8.35 28.12 -7.77
N GLN A 287 -7.60 28.56 -8.79
CA GLN A 287 -7.55 29.94 -9.24
C GLN A 287 -8.59 30.26 -10.33
N ALA A 288 -9.41 29.31 -10.73
CA ALA A 288 -10.34 29.41 -11.88
C ALA A 288 -9.66 29.77 -13.22
N PHE A 289 -8.41 29.35 -13.42
CA PHE A 289 -7.68 29.55 -14.68
C PHE A 289 -7.92 28.37 -15.63
N PHE A 290 -9.17 28.16 -16.00
CA PHE A 290 -9.60 26.97 -16.74
C PHE A 290 -8.91 26.81 -18.09
N GLU A 291 -8.81 27.89 -18.90
CA GLU A 291 -8.12 27.82 -20.20
C GLU A 291 -6.66 27.43 -20.04
N LYS A 292 -5.99 28.00 -19.03
CA LYS A 292 -4.60 27.66 -18.75
C LYS A 292 -4.45 26.18 -18.36
N ALA A 293 -5.41 25.62 -17.61
CA ALA A 293 -5.44 24.18 -17.32
C ALA A 293 -5.56 23.36 -18.60
N VAL A 294 -6.47 23.73 -19.51
CA VAL A 294 -6.67 23.04 -20.79
C VAL A 294 -5.42 23.14 -21.67
N GLU A 295 -4.86 24.34 -21.88
CA GLU A 295 -3.62 24.53 -22.64
C GLU A 295 -2.47 23.68 -22.09
N PHE A 296 -2.40 23.56 -20.76
CA PHE A 296 -1.38 22.78 -20.09
C PHE A 296 -1.58 21.26 -20.30
N ILE A 297 -2.82 20.77 -20.19
CA ILE A 297 -3.16 19.36 -20.47
C ILE A 297 -2.87 19.04 -21.94
N ASP A 298 -3.31 19.89 -22.87
CA ASP A 298 -3.09 19.70 -24.31
C ASP A 298 -1.60 19.62 -24.67
N LYS A 299 -0.75 20.33 -23.93
CA LYS A 299 0.68 20.35 -24.17
C LYS A 299 1.42 19.16 -23.53
N TYR A 300 1.06 18.75 -22.32
CA TYR A 300 1.86 17.82 -21.54
C TYR A 300 1.22 16.45 -21.33
N ASP A 301 -0.11 16.34 -21.49
CA ASP A 301 -0.88 15.08 -21.32
C ASP A 301 -2.15 15.07 -22.20
N PRO A 302 -2.02 15.26 -23.55
CA PRO A 302 -3.16 15.40 -24.46
C PRO A 302 -4.06 14.17 -24.56
N GLU A 303 -3.55 13.00 -24.15
CA GLU A 303 -4.29 11.72 -24.14
C GLU A 303 -4.81 11.36 -22.73
N SER A 304 -4.91 12.35 -21.83
CA SER A 304 -5.43 12.13 -20.48
C SER A 304 -6.84 11.57 -20.50
N LEU A 305 -7.08 10.54 -19.70
CA LEU A 305 -8.39 9.89 -19.58
C LEU A 305 -9.23 10.46 -18.42
N THR A 306 -8.75 11.49 -17.71
CA THR A 306 -9.41 12.00 -16.48
C THR A 306 -9.34 13.51 -16.32
N LYS A 307 -8.31 14.17 -16.85
CA LYS A 307 -8.02 15.57 -16.52
C LYS A 307 -8.96 16.57 -17.21
N TYR A 308 -9.46 16.26 -18.42
CA TYR A 308 -10.45 17.10 -19.09
C TYR A 308 -11.78 17.07 -18.35
N THR A 309 -12.24 15.90 -17.88
CA THR A 309 -13.43 15.78 -17.02
C THR A 309 -13.27 16.60 -15.74
N LEU A 310 -12.10 16.61 -15.12
CA LEU A 310 -11.85 17.40 -13.91
C LEU A 310 -12.02 18.90 -14.16
N VAL A 311 -11.46 19.43 -15.26
CA VAL A 311 -11.58 20.84 -15.63
C VAL A 311 -13.02 21.17 -16.04
N ALA A 312 -13.65 20.34 -16.85
CA ALA A 312 -15.02 20.52 -17.30
C ALA A 312 -16.01 20.52 -16.13
N LYS A 313 -15.83 19.61 -15.16
CA LYS A 313 -16.63 19.57 -13.94
C LYS A 313 -16.56 20.90 -13.17
N ALA A 314 -15.36 21.43 -12.96
CA ALA A 314 -15.18 22.69 -12.27
C ALA A 314 -15.84 23.88 -13.02
N MET A 315 -15.77 23.92 -14.36
CA MET A 315 -16.48 24.90 -15.17
C MET A 315 -18.01 24.77 -15.01
N ILE A 316 -18.53 23.54 -15.06
CA ILE A 316 -19.96 23.25 -14.93
C ILE A 316 -20.48 23.63 -13.54
N GLU A 317 -19.75 23.31 -12.48
CA GLU A 317 -20.11 23.65 -11.10
C GLU A 317 -20.23 25.17 -10.92
N LYS A 318 -19.30 25.93 -11.49
CA LYS A 318 -19.36 27.41 -11.49
C LYS A 318 -20.38 28.00 -12.45
N GLY A 319 -20.92 27.23 -13.39
CA GLY A 319 -21.79 27.73 -14.45
C GLY A 319 -21.07 28.56 -15.50
N GLU A 320 -19.75 28.40 -15.62
CA GLU A 320 -18.91 29.18 -16.53
C GLU A 320 -18.48 28.33 -17.73
N LYS A 321 -18.37 28.96 -18.91
CA LYS A 321 -17.78 28.35 -20.12
C LYS A 321 -18.38 27.00 -20.51
N LEU A 322 -19.67 26.81 -20.26
CA LEU A 322 -20.37 25.55 -20.50
C LEU A 322 -20.14 24.93 -21.90
N PRO A 323 -20.08 25.70 -23.03
CA PRO A 323 -19.75 25.10 -24.32
C PRO A 323 -18.36 24.48 -24.38
N ILE A 324 -17.37 25.10 -23.72
CA ILE A 324 -16.00 24.55 -23.63
C ILE A 324 -16.00 23.29 -22.80
N ALA A 325 -16.65 23.31 -21.64
CA ALA A 325 -16.75 22.15 -20.76
C ALA A 325 -17.35 20.93 -21.46
N VAL A 326 -18.44 21.14 -22.21
CA VAL A 326 -19.11 20.08 -22.99
C VAL A 326 -18.16 19.52 -24.06
N HIS A 327 -17.44 20.37 -24.79
CA HIS A 327 -16.45 19.94 -25.78
C HIS A 327 -15.28 19.15 -25.20
N LEU A 328 -14.78 19.56 -24.03
CA LEU A 328 -13.71 18.81 -23.32
C LEU A 328 -14.17 17.41 -22.95
N LEU A 329 -15.41 17.25 -22.52
CA LEU A 329 -16.00 15.95 -22.18
C LEU A 329 -16.22 15.07 -23.41
N GLU A 330 -16.67 15.66 -24.54
CA GLU A 330 -16.75 14.94 -25.82
C GLU A 330 -15.37 14.39 -26.23
N LYS A 331 -14.32 15.21 -26.11
CA LYS A 331 -12.95 14.82 -26.39
C LYS A 331 -12.49 13.66 -25.49
N GLU A 332 -12.70 13.78 -24.17
CA GLU A 332 -12.22 12.75 -23.23
C GLU A 332 -13.03 11.45 -23.34
N ILE A 333 -14.34 11.51 -23.55
CA ILE A 333 -15.18 10.33 -23.81
C ILE A 333 -14.69 9.61 -25.07
N ASP A 334 -14.30 10.33 -26.12
CA ASP A 334 -13.72 9.74 -27.33
C ASP A 334 -12.37 9.08 -27.04
N LEU A 335 -11.48 9.75 -26.28
CA LEU A 335 -10.21 9.19 -25.83
C LEU A 335 -10.40 7.89 -25.03
N ILE A 336 -11.33 7.88 -24.07
CA ILE A 336 -11.61 6.68 -23.25
C ILE A 336 -12.13 5.53 -24.12
N ASN A 337 -13.03 5.83 -25.10
CA ASN A 337 -13.60 4.83 -25.99
C ASN A 337 -12.55 4.15 -26.87
N HIS A 338 -11.52 4.89 -27.29
CA HIS A 338 -10.44 4.39 -28.15
C HIS A 338 -9.17 3.98 -27.37
N ALA A 339 -9.14 4.14 -26.04
CA ALA A 339 -7.97 3.81 -25.22
C ALA A 339 -7.64 2.32 -25.28
N THR A 340 -6.37 2.04 -25.49
CA THR A 340 -5.83 0.67 -25.42
C THR A 340 -5.73 0.18 -23.97
N PRO A 341 -5.72 -1.14 -23.70
CA PRO A 341 -5.50 -1.68 -22.35
C PRO A 341 -4.23 -1.16 -21.68
N ALA A 342 -3.17 -0.89 -22.46
CA ALA A 342 -1.92 -0.34 -21.95
C ALA A 342 -2.07 1.12 -21.48
N GLN A 343 -2.81 1.95 -22.21
CA GLN A 343 -3.11 3.33 -21.81
C GLN A 343 -3.98 3.37 -20.56
N VAL A 344 -5.00 2.51 -20.45
CA VAL A 344 -5.86 2.39 -19.26
C VAL A 344 -5.02 1.94 -18.03
N ALA A 345 -4.16 0.94 -18.20
CA ALA A 345 -3.27 0.46 -17.16
C ALA A 345 -2.24 1.54 -16.73
N TYR A 346 -1.69 2.28 -17.69
CA TYR A 346 -0.77 3.40 -17.41
C TYR A 346 -1.46 4.51 -16.62
N ALA A 347 -2.69 4.86 -16.99
CA ALA A 347 -3.51 5.84 -16.28
C ALA A 347 -3.95 5.36 -14.88
N GLY A 348 -3.85 4.05 -14.59
CA GLY A 348 -4.24 3.48 -13.31
C GLY A 348 -5.74 3.60 -13.01
N VAL A 349 -6.59 3.58 -14.03
CA VAL A 349 -8.04 3.80 -13.92
C VAL A 349 -8.85 2.56 -14.31
N ASP A 350 -10.06 2.47 -13.80
CA ASP A 350 -11.06 1.57 -14.35
C ASP A 350 -11.76 2.27 -15.52
N ARG A 351 -11.78 1.62 -16.69
CA ARG A 351 -12.30 2.22 -17.94
C ARG A 351 -13.78 2.54 -17.85
N ASP A 352 -14.59 1.57 -17.38
CA ASP A 352 -16.04 1.72 -17.36
C ASP A 352 -16.46 2.74 -16.31
N LEU A 353 -15.82 2.72 -15.13
CA LEU A 353 -16.04 3.73 -14.10
C LEU A 353 -15.68 5.14 -14.60
N THR A 354 -14.55 5.27 -15.29
CA THR A 354 -14.09 6.57 -15.84
C THR A 354 -15.04 7.08 -16.93
N LEU A 355 -15.41 6.20 -17.87
CA LEU A 355 -16.35 6.53 -18.93
C LEU A 355 -17.73 6.91 -18.40
N GLY A 356 -18.26 6.12 -17.48
CA GLY A 356 -19.57 6.38 -16.87
C GLY A 356 -19.62 7.70 -16.11
N ASN A 357 -18.54 8.04 -15.38
CA ASN A 357 -18.42 9.33 -14.70
C ASN A 357 -18.28 10.50 -15.70
N ALA A 358 -17.50 10.35 -16.77
CA ALA A 358 -17.40 11.37 -17.82
C ALA A 358 -18.76 11.62 -18.49
N GLN A 359 -19.53 10.56 -18.80
CA GLN A 359 -20.89 10.65 -19.32
C GLN A 359 -21.84 11.38 -18.37
N TYR A 360 -21.72 11.12 -17.06
CA TYR A 360 -22.51 11.84 -16.05
C TYR A 360 -22.21 13.34 -16.06
N ILE A 361 -20.95 13.74 -16.02
CA ILE A 361 -20.57 15.16 -16.03
C ILE A 361 -20.97 15.83 -17.36
N TYR A 362 -20.87 15.10 -18.47
CA TYR A 362 -21.31 15.54 -19.78
C TYR A 362 -22.83 15.83 -19.79
N ALA A 363 -23.63 14.93 -19.20
CA ALA A 363 -25.07 15.14 -19.05
C ALA A 363 -25.39 16.40 -18.24
N LEU A 364 -24.69 16.65 -17.13
CA LEU A 364 -24.84 17.88 -16.34
C LEU A 364 -24.52 19.13 -17.16
N GLY A 365 -23.47 19.11 -17.97
CA GLY A 365 -23.07 20.21 -18.83
C GLY A 365 -24.13 20.51 -19.90
N LEU A 366 -24.69 19.48 -20.54
CA LEU A 366 -25.77 19.59 -21.52
C LEU A 366 -27.06 20.12 -20.89
N HIS A 367 -27.42 19.60 -19.70
CA HIS A 367 -28.60 20.07 -18.97
C HIS A 367 -28.49 21.56 -18.63
N LYS A 368 -27.36 22.03 -18.12
CA LYS A 368 -27.13 23.47 -17.87
C LYS A 368 -27.15 24.34 -19.12
N GLN A 369 -26.95 23.75 -20.31
CA GLN A 369 -27.15 24.44 -21.61
C GLN A 369 -28.60 24.40 -22.11
N GLY A 370 -29.52 23.77 -21.40
CA GLY A 370 -30.91 23.56 -21.83
C GLY A 370 -31.08 22.46 -22.91
N LYS A 371 -30.04 21.66 -23.18
CA LYS A 371 -30.06 20.56 -24.16
C LYS A 371 -30.58 19.26 -23.52
N ASN A 372 -31.80 19.32 -22.94
CA ASN A 372 -32.33 18.27 -22.08
C ASN A 372 -32.46 16.91 -22.76
N THR A 373 -32.80 16.85 -24.04
CA THR A 373 -32.88 15.57 -24.78
C THR A 373 -31.52 14.87 -24.85
N GLN A 374 -30.45 15.61 -25.14
CA GLN A 374 -29.10 15.06 -25.18
C GLN A 374 -28.59 14.72 -23.78
N ALA A 375 -28.92 15.55 -22.79
CA ALA A 375 -28.61 15.29 -21.40
C ALA A 375 -29.21 13.96 -20.89
N LEU A 376 -30.49 13.70 -21.22
CA LEU A 376 -31.13 12.43 -20.87
C LEU A 376 -30.44 11.21 -21.52
N GLN A 377 -29.96 11.33 -22.75
CA GLN A 377 -29.21 10.26 -23.43
C GLN A 377 -27.88 10.00 -22.74
N ALA A 378 -27.16 11.06 -22.34
CA ALA A 378 -25.89 10.93 -21.64
C ALA A 378 -26.05 10.37 -20.21
N PHE A 379 -27.10 10.77 -19.49
CA PHE A 379 -27.46 10.18 -18.21
C PHE A 379 -27.80 8.71 -18.35
N ASP A 380 -28.56 8.30 -19.35
CA ASP A 380 -28.87 6.89 -19.60
C ASP A 380 -27.59 6.10 -19.89
N SER A 381 -26.69 6.62 -20.73
CA SER A 381 -25.38 6.00 -20.98
C SER A 381 -24.57 5.82 -19.70
N SER A 382 -24.50 6.84 -18.85
CA SER A 382 -23.84 6.75 -17.53
C SER A 382 -24.49 5.67 -16.66
N TYR A 383 -25.80 5.64 -16.56
CA TYR A 383 -26.55 4.66 -15.77
C TYR A 383 -26.28 3.23 -16.23
N GLN A 384 -26.31 2.98 -17.55
CA GLN A 384 -26.03 1.65 -18.09
C GLN A 384 -24.60 1.20 -17.84
N ILE A 385 -23.61 2.06 -18.08
CA ILE A 385 -22.19 1.76 -17.87
C ILE A 385 -21.90 1.49 -16.40
N LEU A 386 -22.43 2.32 -15.50
CA LEU A 386 -22.19 2.21 -14.05
C LEU A 386 -23.16 1.25 -13.35
N HIS A 387 -24.05 0.57 -14.11
CA HIS A 387 -25.06 -0.32 -13.56
C HIS A 387 -25.89 0.29 -12.41
N GLY A 388 -26.15 1.59 -12.50
CA GLY A 388 -26.90 2.35 -11.49
C GLY A 388 -26.16 2.56 -10.15
N GLN A 389 -24.85 2.32 -10.08
CA GLN A 389 -24.10 2.43 -8.82
C GLN A 389 -23.77 3.88 -8.43
N ASN A 390 -23.81 4.85 -9.35
CA ASN A 390 -23.56 6.25 -9.05
C ASN A 390 -24.85 6.94 -8.59
N VAL A 391 -25.02 7.07 -7.27
CA VAL A 391 -26.24 7.64 -6.65
C VAL A 391 -26.50 9.07 -7.09
N SER A 392 -25.49 9.94 -7.12
CA SER A 392 -25.65 11.33 -7.53
C SER A 392 -26.09 11.45 -8.99
N ALA A 393 -25.50 10.63 -9.88
CA ALA A 393 -25.92 10.57 -11.27
C ALA A 393 -27.37 10.09 -11.41
N ASN A 394 -27.78 9.09 -10.62
CA ASN A 394 -29.16 8.60 -10.62
C ASN A 394 -30.14 9.65 -10.12
N GLU A 395 -29.82 10.40 -9.06
CA GLU A 395 -30.66 11.48 -8.54
C GLU A 395 -30.86 12.59 -9.57
N ASP A 396 -29.79 13.03 -10.23
CA ASP A 396 -29.87 14.09 -11.24
C ASP A 396 -30.58 13.61 -12.52
N TYR A 397 -30.37 12.36 -12.92
CA TYR A 397 -31.10 11.73 -14.02
C TYR A 397 -32.60 11.66 -13.75
N LEU A 398 -32.99 11.16 -12.58
CA LEU A 398 -34.38 11.08 -12.15
C LEU A 398 -35.04 12.47 -12.03
N GLN A 399 -34.30 13.45 -11.54
CA GLN A 399 -34.77 14.83 -11.45
C GLN A 399 -35.07 15.38 -12.83
N LEU A 400 -34.18 15.22 -13.81
CA LEU A 400 -34.40 15.69 -15.17
C LEU A 400 -35.55 14.95 -15.86
N LEU A 401 -35.69 13.64 -15.68
CA LEU A 401 -36.83 12.87 -16.17
C LEU A 401 -38.15 13.40 -15.60
N PHE A 402 -38.16 13.78 -14.30
CA PHE A 402 -39.34 14.35 -13.65
C PHE A 402 -39.71 15.73 -14.22
N GLU A 403 -38.71 16.59 -14.41
CA GLU A 403 -38.88 17.93 -15.03
C GLU A 403 -39.44 17.83 -16.47
N GLU A 404 -38.96 16.84 -17.22
CA GLU A 404 -39.43 16.53 -18.59
C GLU A 404 -40.74 15.73 -18.61
N LYS A 405 -41.41 15.59 -17.44
CA LYS A 405 -42.71 14.90 -17.26
C LYS A 405 -42.73 13.43 -17.69
N LYS A 406 -41.57 12.76 -17.68
CA LYS A 406 -41.45 11.34 -18.04
C LYS A 406 -41.68 10.46 -16.79
N TYR A 407 -42.85 10.62 -16.15
CA TYR A 407 -43.14 10.07 -14.81
C TYR A 407 -43.06 8.53 -14.76
N GLU A 408 -43.47 7.83 -15.81
CA GLU A 408 -43.35 6.36 -15.88
C GLU A 408 -41.89 5.91 -15.79
N HIS A 409 -41.00 6.61 -16.52
CA HIS A 409 -39.56 6.32 -16.44
C HIS A 409 -38.99 6.64 -15.07
N VAL A 410 -39.44 7.73 -14.42
CA VAL A 410 -39.01 8.04 -13.02
C VAL A 410 -39.38 6.89 -12.09
N VAL A 411 -40.60 6.36 -12.17
CA VAL A 411 -41.05 5.27 -11.31
C VAL A 411 -40.20 4.03 -11.54
N ILE A 412 -40.04 3.57 -12.79
CA ILE A 412 -39.28 2.38 -13.15
C ILE A 412 -37.81 2.49 -12.68
N LEU A 413 -37.16 3.60 -13.00
CA LEU A 413 -35.75 3.81 -12.67
C LEU A 413 -35.53 3.99 -11.16
N SER A 414 -36.44 4.70 -10.47
CA SER A 414 -36.39 4.83 -9.01
C SER A 414 -36.52 3.48 -8.31
N GLU A 415 -37.45 2.60 -8.77
CA GLU A 415 -37.58 1.25 -8.24
C GLU A 415 -36.27 0.47 -8.39
N ALA A 416 -35.65 0.50 -9.58
CA ALA A 416 -34.36 -0.16 -9.82
C ALA A 416 -33.26 0.37 -8.89
N CYS A 417 -33.15 1.68 -8.71
CA CYS A 417 -32.19 2.29 -7.80
C CYS A 417 -32.44 1.90 -6.31
N LEU A 418 -33.70 1.93 -5.87
CA LEU A 418 -34.08 1.58 -4.49
C LEU A 418 -33.87 0.08 -4.19
N LEU A 419 -33.90 -0.79 -5.19
CA LEU A 419 -33.59 -2.20 -5.03
C LEU A 419 -32.09 -2.48 -4.80
N THR A 420 -31.22 -1.60 -5.27
CA THR A 420 -29.76 -1.75 -5.11
C THR A 420 -29.23 -1.14 -3.81
N SER A 421 -29.95 -0.16 -3.22
CA SER A 421 -29.50 0.55 -2.01
C SER A 421 -30.69 1.04 -1.17
N ASN A 422 -30.72 0.69 0.10
CA ASN A 422 -31.89 0.78 0.95
C ASN A 422 -32.37 2.19 1.36
N GLU A 423 -31.59 3.25 1.21
CA GLU A 423 -31.97 4.58 1.70
C GLU A 423 -31.47 5.70 0.81
N HIS A 424 -32.33 6.16 -0.10
CA HIS A 424 -32.12 7.38 -0.85
C HIS A 424 -33.35 8.27 -0.73
N PRO A 425 -33.36 9.21 0.25
CA PRO A 425 -34.50 10.06 0.51
C PRO A 425 -35.00 10.78 -0.75
N LYS A 426 -34.09 11.34 -1.56
CA LYS A 426 -34.43 12.08 -2.80
C LYS A 426 -35.04 11.15 -3.86
N ILE A 427 -34.48 9.96 -4.07
CA ILE A 427 -35.02 8.98 -5.00
C ILE A 427 -36.41 8.50 -4.54
N THR A 428 -36.58 8.27 -3.25
CA THR A 428 -37.89 7.90 -2.65
C THR A 428 -38.92 9.01 -2.85
N GLU A 429 -38.53 10.27 -2.70
CA GLU A 429 -39.40 11.43 -2.93
C GLU A 429 -39.81 11.55 -4.39
N LEU A 430 -38.86 11.41 -5.32
CA LEU A 430 -39.12 11.42 -6.77
C LEU A 430 -40.05 10.28 -7.18
N TYR A 431 -39.85 9.06 -6.64
CA TYR A 431 -40.75 7.93 -6.84
C TYR A 431 -42.19 8.26 -6.42
N LYS A 432 -42.38 8.79 -5.19
CA LYS A 432 -43.69 9.18 -4.67
C LYS A 432 -44.34 10.26 -5.53
N SER A 433 -43.59 11.31 -5.83
CA SER A 433 -44.09 12.45 -6.64
C SER A 433 -44.48 12.03 -8.03
N ALA A 434 -43.68 11.19 -8.70
CA ALA A 434 -44.01 10.68 -10.03
C ALA A 434 -45.23 9.76 -10.02
N SER A 435 -45.33 8.85 -9.04
CA SER A 435 -46.49 7.96 -8.84
C SER A 435 -47.77 8.76 -8.63
N GLN A 436 -47.72 9.83 -7.83
CA GLN A 436 -48.85 10.74 -7.63
C GLN A 436 -49.27 11.47 -8.96
N LYS A 437 -48.30 11.87 -9.78
CA LYS A 437 -48.58 12.46 -11.12
C LYS A 437 -49.22 11.45 -12.07
N LEU A 438 -49.01 10.16 -11.85
CA LEU A 438 -49.66 9.06 -12.58
C LEU A 438 -51.00 8.63 -11.94
N ASN A 439 -51.51 9.40 -10.94
CA ASN A 439 -52.74 9.14 -10.21
C ASN A 439 -52.73 7.81 -9.42
N VAL A 440 -51.59 7.31 -8.99
CA VAL A 440 -51.50 6.13 -8.09
C VAL A 440 -51.93 6.55 -6.69
N PRO A 441 -52.89 5.82 -6.04
CA PRO A 441 -53.32 6.15 -4.69
C PRO A 441 -52.16 6.07 -3.66
N GLN A 442 -52.14 6.99 -2.69
CA GLN A 442 -51.05 7.07 -1.69
C GLN A 442 -50.82 5.74 -0.96
N ARG A 443 -51.92 5.05 -0.57
CA ARG A 443 -51.82 3.72 0.07
C ARG A 443 -51.10 2.68 -0.77
N GLU A 444 -51.29 2.72 -2.08
CA GLU A 444 -50.61 1.81 -3.02
C GLU A 444 -49.15 2.16 -3.17
N ILE A 445 -48.78 3.45 -3.24
CA ILE A 445 -47.40 3.93 -3.24
C ILE A 445 -46.66 3.43 -2.01
N ASP A 446 -47.26 3.55 -0.81
CA ASP A 446 -46.64 3.12 0.44
C ASP A 446 -46.44 1.60 0.47
N LEU A 447 -47.41 0.81 0.00
CA LEU A 447 -47.29 -0.65 -0.09
C LEU A 447 -46.18 -1.09 -1.07
N GLN A 448 -46.09 -0.41 -2.21
CA GLN A 448 -45.04 -0.70 -3.21
C GLN A 448 -43.65 -0.38 -2.65
N LEU A 449 -43.47 0.77 -1.97
CA LEU A 449 -42.21 1.16 -1.34
C LEU A 449 -41.79 0.15 -0.25
N ASP A 450 -42.74 -0.31 0.58
CA ASP A 450 -42.44 -1.31 1.61
C ASP A 450 -42.04 -2.66 0.97
N ALA A 451 -42.68 -3.05 -0.13
CA ALA A 451 -42.28 -4.24 -0.90
C ALA A 451 -40.89 -4.09 -1.52
N ILE A 452 -40.55 -2.93 -2.08
CA ILE A 452 -39.20 -2.63 -2.63
C ILE A 452 -38.15 -2.70 -1.51
N ARG A 453 -38.40 -2.05 -0.37
CA ARG A 453 -37.49 -2.08 0.80
C ARG A 453 -37.24 -3.50 1.29
N LYS A 454 -38.30 -4.31 1.38
CA LYS A 454 -38.18 -5.71 1.78
C LYS A 454 -37.35 -6.50 0.79
N LYS A 455 -37.62 -6.39 -0.53
CA LYS A 455 -36.81 -7.05 -1.57
C LYS A 455 -35.34 -6.64 -1.50
N ALA A 456 -35.06 -5.34 -1.33
CA ALA A 456 -33.70 -4.82 -1.22
C ALA A 456 -32.99 -5.38 0.04
N GLN A 457 -33.68 -5.43 1.18
CA GLN A 457 -33.16 -6.01 2.41
C GLN A 457 -32.87 -7.53 2.24
N ASP A 458 -33.80 -8.29 1.64
CA ASP A 458 -33.62 -9.73 1.42
C ASP A 458 -32.43 -10.00 0.46
N ALA A 459 -32.29 -9.20 -0.60
CA ALA A 459 -31.18 -9.29 -1.54
C ALA A 459 -29.84 -8.96 -0.87
N MET A 460 -29.80 -7.92 -0.03
CA MET A 460 -28.62 -7.54 0.74
C MET A 460 -28.20 -8.65 1.72
N VAL A 461 -29.14 -9.18 2.50
CA VAL A 461 -28.89 -10.30 3.43
C VAL A 461 -28.30 -11.50 2.70
N LYS A 462 -28.87 -11.86 1.55
CA LYS A 462 -28.35 -12.95 0.70
C LYS A 462 -26.94 -12.66 0.20
N THR A 463 -26.67 -11.45 -0.25
CA THR A 463 -25.35 -11.04 -0.74
C THR A 463 -24.32 -11.10 0.38
N LEU A 464 -24.63 -10.57 1.57
CA LEU A 464 -23.74 -10.61 2.72
C LEU A 464 -23.49 -12.04 3.20
N ALA A 465 -24.53 -12.88 3.24
CA ALA A 465 -24.38 -14.28 3.60
C ALA A 465 -23.43 -15.05 2.65
N ASN A 466 -23.50 -14.78 1.35
CA ASN A 466 -22.62 -15.38 0.36
C ASN A 466 -21.17 -14.88 0.42
N LYS A 467 -20.94 -13.66 0.92
CA LYS A 467 -19.62 -13.05 1.07
C LYS A 467 -18.97 -13.34 2.43
N MET A 468 -19.68 -14.01 3.36
CA MET A 468 -19.16 -14.31 4.69
C MET A 468 -17.91 -15.17 4.64
N LEU A 469 -16.89 -14.73 5.36
CA LEU A 469 -15.69 -15.50 5.66
C LEU A 469 -15.93 -16.40 6.88
N ASN A 470 -15.03 -17.37 7.08
CA ASN A 470 -15.04 -18.25 8.26
C ASN A 470 -13.59 -18.44 8.75
N GLU A 471 -12.94 -17.35 9.14
CA GLU A 471 -11.56 -17.34 9.62
C GLU A 471 -11.53 -17.04 11.12
N THR A 472 -10.83 -17.85 11.92
CA THR A 472 -10.64 -17.54 13.34
C THR A 472 -9.84 -16.25 13.49
N ALA A 473 -10.37 -15.27 14.23
CA ALA A 473 -9.67 -14.02 14.48
C ALA A 473 -8.44 -14.26 15.39
N PRO A 474 -7.24 -13.80 14.98
CA PRO A 474 -6.05 -13.87 15.83
C PRO A 474 -6.21 -13.03 17.10
N GLU A 475 -5.68 -13.51 18.24
CA GLU A 475 -5.66 -12.73 19.46
C GLU A 475 -4.84 -11.46 19.28
N PHE A 476 -5.41 -10.32 19.70
CA PHE A 476 -4.72 -9.03 19.75
C PHE A 476 -4.68 -8.45 21.16
N HIS A 477 -3.69 -7.60 21.40
CA HIS A 477 -3.56 -6.81 22.60
C HIS A 477 -3.09 -5.40 22.20
N LEU A 478 -4.00 -4.45 22.14
CA LEU A 478 -3.75 -3.06 21.75
C LEU A 478 -4.00 -2.12 22.94
N LYS A 479 -3.29 -0.99 22.97
CA LYS A 479 -3.42 0.02 24.02
C LYS A 479 -4.25 1.20 23.55
N TYR A 480 -5.15 1.67 24.41
CA TYR A 480 -5.79 2.96 24.25
C TYR A 480 -4.83 4.10 24.61
N PRO A 481 -5.11 5.32 24.15
CA PRO A 481 -4.33 6.51 24.51
C PRO A 481 -4.25 6.80 26.02
N ASP A 482 -5.24 6.36 26.79
CA ASP A 482 -5.33 6.52 28.25
C ASP A 482 -4.56 5.46 29.05
N GLY A 483 -3.92 4.50 28.35
CA GLY A 483 -3.14 3.40 28.97
C GLY A 483 -3.95 2.12 29.22
N ASN A 484 -5.27 2.14 29.11
CA ASN A 484 -6.09 0.94 29.12
C ASN A 484 -5.76 0.03 27.92
N SER A 485 -6.27 -1.19 27.89
CA SER A 485 -6.00 -2.13 26.80
C SER A 485 -7.25 -2.84 26.31
N ALA A 486 -7.33 -3.05 25.00
CA ALA A 486 -8.27 -3.92 24.33
C ALA A 486 -7.61 -5.27 24.02
N LYS A 487 -8.28 -6.36 24.41
CA LYS A 487 -7.90 -7.74 24.07
C LYS A 487 -9.09 -8.42 23.43
N LEU A 488 -8.87 -9.18 22.36
CA LEU A 488 -9.95 -9.93 21.70
C LEU A 488 -10.68 -10.84 22.68
N SER A 489 -9.94 -11.55 23.54
CA SER A 489 -10.48 -12.47 24.55
C SER A 489 -11.46 -11.79 25.52
N ASN A 490 -11.30 -10.48 25.80
CA ASN A 490 -12.18 -9.71 26.67
C ASN A 490 -13.44 -9.19 25.95
N LEU A 491 -13.48 -9.32 24.63
CA LEU A 491 -14.57 -8.83 23.76
C LEU A 491 -15.45 -9.97 23.21
N LYS A 492 -15.26 -11.19 23.69
CA LYS A 492 -16.09 -12.34 23.30
C LYS A 492 -17.57 -12.06 23.57
N GLY A 493 -18.43 -12.56 22.68
CA GLY A 493 -19.87 -12.31 22.72
C GLY A 493 -20.29 -11.00 22.08
N LYS A 494 -19.34 -10.18 21.58
CA LYS A 494 -19.62 -8.92 20.90
C LYS A 494 -19.25 -8.99 19.43
N ILE A 495 -19.86 -8.15 18.62
CA ILE A 495 -19.43 -7.86 17.25
C ILE A 495 -18.34 -6.83 17.33
N ILE A 496 -17.20 -7.11 16.71
CA ILE A 496 -16.03 -6.23 16.75
C ILE A 496 -15.73 -5.74 15.35
N VAL A 497 -15.54 -4.45 15.21
CA VAL A 497 -15.08 -3.80 13.98
C VAL A 497 -13.68 -3.25 14.24
N LEU A 498 -12.69 -3.71 13.48
CA LEU A 498 -11.33 -3.17 13.47
C LEU A 498 -11.14 -2.39 12.16
N ASP A 499 -10.97 -1.08 12.25
CA ASP A 499 -10.68 -0.21 11.10
C ASP A 499 -9.22 0.24 11.16
N PHE A 500 -8.42 -0.22 10.20
CA PHE A 500 -6.98 0.07 10.12
C PHE A 500 -6.74 1.32 9.29
N TRP A 501 -6.04 2.29 9.85
CA TRP A 501 -5.82 3.60 9.27
C TRP A 501 -4.47 4.22 9.69
N ALA A 502 -4.12 5.42 9.19
CA ALA A 502 -2.99 6.23 9.66
C ALA A 502 -3.23 7.72 9.36
N THR A 503 -2.54 8.61 10.09
CA THR A 503 -2.72 10.07 9.95
C THR A 503 -2.23 10.61 8.60
N TRP A 504 -1.34 9.93 7.90
CA TRP A 504 -0.83 10.28 6.58
C TRP A 504 -1.62 9.66 5.42
N CYS A 505 -2.55 8.74 5.72
CA CYS A 505 -3.33 8.03 4.70
C CYS A 505 -4.54 8.87 4.27
N GLN A 506 -4.45 9.61 3.18
CA GLN A 506 -5.53 10.48 2.69
C GLN A 506 -6.85 9.73 2.42
N PRO A 507 -6.86 8.53 1.78
CA PRO A 507 -8.08 7.75 1.65
C PRO A 507 -8.69 7.36 3.01
N CYS A 508 -7.85 7.04 4.01
CA CYS A 508 -8.33 6.74 5.35
C CYS A 508 -9.01 7.96 5.97
N ILE A 509 -8.36 9.13 5.91
CA ILE A 509 -8.89 10.38 6.45
C ILE A 509 -10.25 10.71 5.85
N ALA A 510 -10.42 10.52 4.54
CA ALA A 510 -11.69 10.74 3.85
C ALA A 510 -12.82 9.81 4.34
N SER A 511 -12.50 8.66 4.93
CA SER A 511 -13.47 7.68 5.44
C SER A 511 -13.77 7.79 6.93
N LEU A 512 -12.93 8.46 7.72
CA LEU A 512 -13.13 8.59 9.17
C LEU A 512 -14.47 9.22 9.57
N PRO A 513 -15.06 10.19 8.82
CA PRO A 513 -16.41 10.66 9.11
C PRO A 513 -17.47 9.54 9.12
N LYS A 514 -17.39 8.58 8.17
CA LYS A 514 -18.31 7.42 8.14
C LYS A 514 -18.06 6.46 9.31
N LEU A 515 -16.80 6.31 9.74
CA LEU A 515 -16.47 5.56 10.95
C LEU A 515 -17.06 6.23 12.19
N GLN A 516 -17.02 7.56 12.26
CA GLN A 516 -17.64 8.33 13.34
C GLN A 516 -19.17 8.15 13.35
N GLU A 517 -19.83 8.24 12.19
CA GLU A 517 -21.27 7.98 12.06
C GLU A 517 -21.64 6.57 12.56
N MET A 518 -20.85 5.57 12.19
CA MET A 518 -21.05 4.20 12.66
C MET A 518 -20.84 4.10 14.17
N HIS A 519 -19.79 4.73 14.71
CA HIS A 519 -19.58 4.79 16.15
C HIS A 519 -20.77 5.43 16.85
N ASP A 520 -21.29 6.55 16.37
CA ASP A 520 -22.43 7.25 16.96
C ASP A 520 -23.71 6.41 16.92
N LYS A 521 -23.91 5.64 15.84
CA LYS A 521 -25.05 4.71 15.71
C LYS A 521 -25.01 3.60 16.76
N TYR A 522 -23.82 3.05 17.07
CA TYR A 522 -23.70 1.85 17.92
C TYR A 522 -23.10 2.12 19.31
N LYS A 523 -22.67 3.34 19.65
CA LYS A 523 -22.02 3.63 20.95
C LYS A 523 -22.84 3.24 22.19
N SER A 524 -24.17 3.19 22.08
CA SER A 524 -25.07 2.75 23.14
C SER A 524 -25.43 1.26 23.06
N ASN A 525 -24.97 0.55 22.05
CA ASN A 525 -25.23 -0.88 21.91
C ASN A 525 -24.10 -1.69 22.56
N PRO A 526 -24.33 -2.40 23.69
CA PRO A 526 -23.28 -3.13 24.40
C PRO A 526 -22.74 -4.35 23.63
N GLU A 527 -23.45 -4.79 22.56
CA GLU A 527 -23.03 -5.92 21.74
C GLU A 527 -22.06 -5.53 20.59
N VAL A 528 -21.78 -4.23 20.38
CA VAL A 528 -20.92 -3.76 19.30
C VAL A 528 -19.73 -3.01 19.86
N VAL A 529 -18.54 -3.30 19.35
CA VAL A 529 -17.30 -2.59 19.67
C VAL A 529 -16.62 -2.16 18.38
N ILE A 530 -16.33 -0.87 18.26
CA ILE A 530 -15.66 -0.28 17.10
C ILE A 530 -14.30 0.25 17.58
N LEU A 531 -13.24 -0.20 16.91
CA LEU A 531 -11.84 0.09 17.24
C LEU A 531 -11.14 0.62 15.99
N ALA A 532 -10.72 1.86 16.00
CA ALA A 532 -9.86 2.44 14.97
C ALA A 532 -8.40 2.14 15.31
N VAL A 533 -7.72 1.34 14.50
CA VAL A 533 -6.36 0.84 14.75
C VAL A 533 -5.39 1.61 13.86
N ASP A 534 -4.62 2.51 14.47
CA ASP A 534 -3.57 3.25 13.77
C ASP A 534 -2.38 2.33 13.52
N LYS A 535 -2.04 2.11 12.24
CA LYS A 535 -0.91 1.27 11.82
C LYS A 535 0.05 2.03 10.90
N SER A 536 1.31 1.65 10.92
CA SER A 536 2.34 2.22 10.05
C SER A 536 2.50 3.74 10.18
N GLU A 537 2.23 4.29 11.37
CA GLU A 537 2.36 5.72 11.61
C GLU A 537 3.82 6.17 11.49
N THR A 538 4.02 7.37 10.97
CA THR A 538 5.35 7.96 10.76
C THR A 538 5.89 8.61 12.03
N GLY A 539 7.16 8.40 12.34
CA GLY A 539 7.85 8.97 13.50
C GLY A 539 9.07 8.15 13.89
N ASN A 540 10.05 8.80 14.51
CA ASN A 540 11.32 8.16 14.88
C ASN A 540 11.18 7.26 16.11
N THR A 541 10.23 7.56 16.98
CA THR A 541 9.96 6.79 18.20
C THR A 541 8.50 6.37 18.27
N GLN A 542 8.22 5.31 19.05
CA GLN A 542 6.83 4.91 19.31
C GLN A 542 6.03 6.05 19.95
N MET A 543 6.62 6.79 20.88
CA MET A 543 5.98 7.92 21.56
C MET A 543 5.56 9.02 20.57
N GLU A 544 6.41 9.36 19.61
CA GLU A 544 6.08 10.34 18.55
C GLU A 544 4.92 9.86 17.68
N ARG A 545 4.89 8.58 17.31
CA ARG A 545 3.81 8.02 16.51
C ARG A 545 2.47 8.01 17.25
N GLU A 546 2.49 7.54 18.51
CA GLU A 546 1.30 7.59 19.37
C GLU A 546 0.80 9.01 19.59
N GLN A 547 1.70 9.99 19.75
CA GLN A 547 1.32 11.39 19.94
C GLN A 547 0.68 11.99 18.67
N LYS A 548 1.20 11.69 17.48
CA LYS A 548 0.58 12.12 16.22
C LYS A 548 -0.85 11.64 16.08
N MET A 549 -1.12 10.36 16.36
CA MET A 549 -2.47 9.80 16.35
C MET A 549 -3.38 10.56 17.34
N LYS A 550 -2.93 10.79 18.59
CA LYS A 550 -3.68 11.51 19.62
C LYS A 550 -4.03 12.93 19.17
N ASP A 551 -3.04 13.66 18.66
CA ASP A 551 -3.22 15.02 18.18
C ASP A 551 -4.20 15.11 17.02
N PHE A 552 -4.11 14.15 16.07
CA PHE A 552 -5.03 14.07 14.94
C PHE A 552 -6.48 13.83 15.38
N ILE A 553 -6.71 12.86 16.27
CA ILE A 553 -8.04 12.54 16.81
C ILE A 553 -8.61 13.75 17.54
N ALA A 554 -7.82 14.39 18.41
CA ALA A 554 -8.24 15.57 19.17
C ALA A 554 -8.56 16.76 18.26
N LYS A 555 -7.72 17.05 17.28
CA LYS A 555 -7.90 18.13 16.31
C LYS A 555 -9.20 17.99 15.53
N ASN A 556 -9.53 16.76 15.10
CA ASN A 556 -10.72 16.49 14.30
C ASN A 556 -11.96 16.15 15.15
N LYS A 557 -11.83 16.13 16.48
CA LYS A 557 -12.92 15.87 17.45
C LYS A 557 -13.61 14.53 17.25
N TYR A 558 -12.86 13.50 16.84
CA TYR A 558 -13.40 12.15 16.72
C TYR A 558 -13.60 11.52 18.11
N ALA A 559 -14.71 10.79 18.28
CA ALA A 559 -15.11 10.16 19.54
C ALA A 559 -14.99 8.63 19.54
N PHE A 560 -14.61 8.03 18.42
CA PHE A 560 -14.39 6.59 18.35
C PHE A 560 -13.12 6.16 19.10
N ASN A 561 -13.05 4.88 19.48
CA ASN A 561 -11.90 4.33 20.19
C ASN A 561 -10.71 4.16 19.24
N ALA A 562 -9.72 5.03 19.35
CA ALA A 562 -8.47 4.91 18.61
C ALA A 562 -7.44 4.15 19.42
N LEU A 563 -6.73 3.20 18.76
CA LEU A 563 -5.67 2.38 19.34
C LEU A 563 -4.44 2.44 18.44
N TYR A 564 -3.27 2.33 19.04
CA TYR A 564 -2.02 2.28 18.30
C TYR A 564 -1.55 0.83 18.11
N ASP A 565 -1.11 0.50 16.89
CA ASP A 565 -0.48 -0.77 16.53
C ASP A 565 0.90 -0.50 15.89
N ASP A 566 1.92 -1.21 16.36
CA ASP A 566 3.26 -1.22 15.77
C ASP A 566 3.38 -2.17 14.56
N ASN A 567 2.27 -2.43 13.88
CA ASN A 567 2.04 -3.39 12.81
C ASN A 567 1.90 -4.86 13.25
N ALA A 568 2.13 -5.20 14.49
CA ALA A 568 2.07 -6.59 14.95
C ALA A 568 0.67 -7.21 14.85
N VAL A 569 -0.38 -6.41 15.09
CA VAL A 569 -1.77 -6.85 14.93
C VAL A 569 -2.18 -6.82 13.47
N ALA A 570 -1.86 -5.75 12.74
CA ALA A 570 -2.14 -5.64 11.32
C ALA A 570 -1.58 -6.84 10.53
N ASP A 571 -0.33 -7.23 10.80
CA ASP A 571 0.32 -8.39 10.16
C ASP A 571 -0.41 -9.71 10.46
N LYS A 572 -0.82 -9.95 11.72
CA LYS A 572 -1.61 -11.14 12.10
C LYS A 572 -2.96 -11.18 11.38
N TYR A 573 -3.56 -10.02 11.18
CA TYR A 573 -4.82 -9.87 10.47
C TYR A 573 -4.66 -9.78 8.95
N LYS A 574 -3.43 -9.93 8.42
CA LYS A 574 -3.11 -9.89 6.97
C LYS A 574 -3.57 -8.58 6.32
N VAL A 575 -3.35 -7.47 7.00
CA VAL A 575 -3.64 -6.13 6.51
C VAL A 575 -2.41 -5.57 5.80
N ASP A 576 -2.33 -5.80 4.50
CA ASP A 576 -1.18 -5.39 3.67
C ASP A 576 -1.27 -3.91 3.26
N GLY A 577 -2.47 -3.34 3.22
CA GLY A 577 -2.73 -1.94 2.86
C GLY A 577 -3.81 -1.29 3.71
N ILE A 578 -3.83 0.04 3.75
CA ILE A 578 -4.86 0.85 4.43
C ILE A 578 -5.51 1.82 3.44
N PRO A 579 -6.80 2.13 3.63
CA PRO A 579 -7.69 1.69 4.71
C PRO A 579 -8.15 0.23 4.57
N ALA A 580 -8.30 -0.47 5.71
CA ALA A 580 -8.86 -1.82 5.75
C ALA A 580 -9.75 -1.99 6.97
N THR A 581 -10.89 -2.66 6.80
CA THR A 581 -11.86 -2.88 7.88
C THR A 581 -12.18 -4.37 8.02
N ILE A 582 -12.15 -4.87 9.25
CA ILE A 582 -12.41 -6.27 9.57
C ILE A 582 -13.58 -6.37 10.54
N PHE A 583 -14.52 -7.26 10.23
CA PHE A 583 -15.70 -7.52 11.05
C PHE A 583 -15.61 -8.91 11.67
N ILE A 584 -15.69 -8.98 12.99
CA ILE A 584 -15.58 -10.21 13.78
C ILE A 584 -16.93 -10.44 14.48
N ASP A 585 -17.44 -11.64 14.42
CA ASP A 585 -18.68 -12.02 15.08
C ASP A 585 -18.52 -12.32 16.59
N ARG A 586 -19.63 -12.64 17.26
CA ARG A 586 -19.66 -12.95 18.69
C ARG A 586 -18.79 -14.17 19.09
N ASN A 587 -18.52 -15.05 18.15
CA ASN A 587 -17.71 -16.26 18.34
C ASN A 587 -16.20 -16.03 18.11
N GLY A 588 -15.79 -14.79 17.75
CA GLY A 588 -14.40 -14.46 17.42
C GLY A 588 -14.00 -14.93 16.03
N VAL A 589 -14.95 -15.02 15.09
CA VAL A 589 -14.73 -15.41 13.70
C VAL A 589 -14.78 -14.17 12.81
N ILE A 590 -13.76 -13.97 11.97
CA ILE A 590 -13.75 -12.93 10.94
C ILE A 590 -14.81 -13.30 9.90
N ARG A 591 -15.79 -12.42 9.74
CA ARG A 591 -16.90 -12.58 8.80
C ARG A 591 -16.78 -11.73 7.55
N PHE A 592 -16.16 -10.56 7.67
CA PHE A 592 -15.92 -9.71 6.51
C PHE A 592 -14.55 -9.05 6.63
N ARG A 593 -13.95 -8.78 5.46
CA ARG A 593 -12.71 -8.07 5.29
C ARG A 593 -12.86 -7.13 4.09
N GLU A 594 -12.70 -5.83 4.32
CA GLU A 594 -12.86 -4.81 3.30
C GLU A 594 -11.55 -4.05 3.13
N HIS A 595 -11.20 -3.72 1.91
CA HIS A 595 -10.01 -2.95 1.56
C HIS A 595 -10.41 -1.72 0.74
N GLY A 596 -9.71 -0.61 0.95
CA GLY A 596 -9.95 0.62 0.20
C GLY A 596 -11.20 1.39 0.63
N LEU A 597 -11.67 2.27 -0.26
CA LEU A 597 -12.84 3.13 -0.04
C LEU A 597 -14.14 2.54 -0.61
N GLU A 598 -14.04 1.48 -1.38
CA GLU A 598 -15.18 0.87 -2.04
C GLU A 598 -16.14 0.26 -1.02
N ASP A 599 -17.42 0.51 -1.23
CA ASP A 599 -18.56 -0.05 -0.48
C ASP A 599 -18.45 0.02 1.06
N ARG A 600 -18.17 1.22 1.62
CA ARG A 600 -18.12 1.42 3.08
C ARG A 600 -19.49 1.50 3.73
N GLU A 601 -20.38 0.58 3.41
CA GLU A 601 -21.64 0.40 4.14
C GLU A 601 -21.42 -0.44 5.40
N PHE A 602 -20.52 0.04 6.26
CA PHE A 602 -20.14 -0.64 7.51
C PHE A 602 -21.34 -1.03 8.38
N SER A 603 -22.34 -0.15 8.50
CA SER A 603 -23.51 -0.40 9.31
C SER A 603 -24.32 -1.59 8.83
N LYS A 604 -24.41 -1.83 7.53
CA LYS A 604 -25.15 -2.99 6.97
C LYS A 604 -24.53 -4.33 7.41
N ARG A 605 -23.20 -4.41 7.49
CA ARG A 605 -22.50 -5.63 7.96
C ARG A 605 -22.68 -5.83 9.45
N VAL A 606 -22.62 -4.76 10.24
CA VAL A 606 -22.89 -4.82 11.69
C VAL A 606 -24.35 -5.23 11.94
N ASP A 607 -25.32 -4.59 11.27
CA ASP A 607 -26.75 -4.91 11.40
C ASP A 607 -27.02 -6.37 10.98
N PHE A 608 -26.37 -6.85 9.91
CA PHE A 608 -26.46 -8.25 9.48
C PHE A 608 -25.91 -9.20 10.55
N LEU A 609 -24.72 -8.94 11.11
CA LEU A 609 -24.15 -9.78 12.18
C LEU A 609 -24.95 -9.73 13.47
N LEU A 610 -25.61 -8.60 13.79
CA LEU A 610 -26.51 -8.48 14.94
C LEU A 610 -27.73 -9.41 14.81
N GLN A 611 -28.22 -9.66 13.58
CA GLN A 611 -29.34 -10.55 13.28
C GLN A 611 -28.95 -12.03 13.29
N GLN A 612 -27.66 -12.37 13.17
CA GLN A 612 -27.18 -13.75 13.28
C GLN A 612 -27.16 -14.16 14.76
N LYS A 613 -27.82 -15.29 15.09
CA LYS A 613 -27.87 -15.82 16.47
C LYS A 613 -26.60 -16.58 16.83
#